data_cd4be4eda53879a20f1fb41f6d5aa72c
#
_entry.id   cd4be4eda53879a20f1fb41f6d5aa72c
#
_cell.length_a   1.000
_cell.length_b   1.000
_cell.length_c   1.000
_cell.angle_alpha   90.00
_cell.angle_beta   90.00
_cell.angle_gamma   90.00
#
_symmetry.space_group_name_H-M   'P 1'
#
loop_
_entity.id
_entity.type
_entity.pdbx_description
1 polymer ?
#
loop_
_entity_poly.entity_id
_entity_poly.type
_entity_poly.pdbx_seq_one_letter_code
_entity_poly.pdbx_strand_id
1 'polypeptide(L)'
;MKDMAASDDRNLDAMFHALADSTRRVILDELAKRDDQPLFEICVRLVEGHGMNLTRQAISKHLTVLENADLVDVRWEGRTKLHSSKLSAHLPQLIEWLDKH
;
A
#
# COMPACT_ATOMS: atom_id res chain seq x y z
N MET A 1 -18.32 -0.90 -21.70
CA MET A 1 -17.32 -1.99 -21.78
C MET A 1 -15.92 -1.48 -21.93
N LYS A 2 -15.69 -0.54 -22.82
CA LYS A 2 -14.37 0.10 -22.96
C LYS A 2 -13.94 0.82 -21.70
N ASP A 3 -14.89 1.44 -20.99
CA ASP A 3 -14.58 2.18 -19.76
C ASP A 3 -14.11 1.27 -18.65
N MET A 4 -14.64 0.06 -18.55
CA MET A 4 -14.21 -0.91 -17.56
C MET A 4 -12.79 -1.39 -17.83
N ALA A 5 -12.45 -1.67 -19.08
CA ALA A 5 -11.11 -2.10 -19.45
C ALA A 5 -10.08 -0.98 -19.17
N ALA A 6 -10.41 0.26 -19.53
CA ALA A 6 -9.54 1.41 -19.27
C ALA A 6 -9.38 1.66 -17.77
N SER A 7 -10.45 1.48 -16.98
CA SER A 7 -10.40 1.62 -15.52
C SER A 7 -9.52 0.53 -14.89
N ASP A 8 -9.66 -0.71 -15.36
CA ASP A 8 -8.84 -1.83 -14.88
C ASP A 8 -7.36 -1.61 -15.21
N ASP A 9 -7.06 -1.13 -16.41
CA ASP A 9 -5.68 -0.85 -16.82
C ASP A 9 -5.06 0.27 -15.97
N ARG A 10 -5.84 1.32 -15.67
CA ARG A 10 -5.35 2.41 -14.82
C ARG A 10 -5.10 1.94 -13.40
N ASN A 11 -5.98 1.11 -12.86
CA ASN A 11 -5.78 0.52 -11.54
C ASN A 11 -4.53 -0.36 -11.52
N LEU A 12 -4.35 -1.16 -12.55
CA LEU A 12 -3.20 -2.04 -12.68
C LEU A 12 -1.90 -1.24 -12.72
N ASP A 13 -1.86 -0.17 -13.53
CA ASP A 13 -0.70 0.72 -13.61
C ASP A 13 -0.37 1.34 -12.26
N ALA A 14 -1.39 1.84 -11.56
CA ALA A 14 -1.20 2.44 -10.24
C ALA A 14 -0.66 1.42 -9.22
N MET A 15 -1.18 0.20 -9.25
CA MET A 15 -0.73 -0.86 -8.35
C MET A 15 0.72 -1.24 -8.63
N PHE A 16 1.10 -1.44 -9.90
CA PHE A 16 2.48 -1.77 -10.23
C PHE A 16 3.44 -0.63 -9.91
N HIS A 17 3.03 0.59 -10.15
CA HIS A 17 3.82 1.76 -9.76
C HIS A 17 4.07 1.77 -8.24
N ALA A 18 3.02 1.56 -7.46
CA ALA A 18 3.13 1.53 -6.00
C ALA A 18 4.02 0.39 -5.53
N LEU A 19 3.92 -0.77 -6.16
CA LEU A 19 4.69 -1.96 -5.79
C LEU A 19 6.15 -1.91 -6.28
N ALA A 20 6.49 -0.99 -7.16
CA ALA A 20 7.84 -0.90 -7.72
C ALA A 20 8.89 -0.32 -6.76
N ASP A 21 8.47 0.15 -5.60
CA ASP A 21 9.35 0.75 -4.60
C ASP A 21 9.51 -0.19 -3.41
N SER A 22 10.77 -0.45 -3.01
CA SER A 22 11.05 -1.40 -1.91
C SER A 22 10.51 -0.94 -0.57
N THR A 23 10.54 0.36 -0.30
CA THR A 23 9.99 0.90 0.96
C THR A 23 8.50 0.64 1.03
N ARG A 24 7.78 0.87 -0.05
CA ARG A 24 6.34 0.62 -0.08
C ARG A 24 6.01 -0.86 0.10
N ARG A 25 6.83 -1.76 -0.46
CA ARG A 25 6.64 -3.20 -0.22
C ARG A 25 6.87 -3.57 1.24
N VAL A 26 7.87 -2.96 1.91
CA VAL A 26 8.10 -3.16 3.33
C VAL A 26 6.91 -2.66 4.17
N ILE A 27 6.34 -1.51 3.81
CA ILE A 27 5.13 -1.02 4.47
C ILE A 27 4.00 -2.04 4.36
N LEU A 28 3.77 -2.56 3.17
CA LEU A 28 2.73 -3.59 2.97
C LEU A 28 3.03 -4.86 3.77
N ASP A 29 4.30 -5.28 3.86
CA ASP A 29 4.69 -6.42 4.67
C ASP A 29 4.31 -6.21 6.14
N GLU A 30 4.57 -5.01 6.67
CA GLU A 30 4.24 -4.71 8.07
C GLU A 30 2.74 -4.60 8.29
N LEU A 31 2.01 -4.03 7.34
CA LEU A 31 0.55 -3.96 7.43
C LEU A 31 -0.11 -5.34 7.30
N ALA A 32 0.53 -6.26 6.58
CA ALA A 32 0.05 -7.65 6.50
C ALA A 32 0.14 -8.38 7.83
N LYS A 33 1.08 -7.99 8.69
CA LYS A 33 1.24 -8.60 10.02
C LYS A 33 0.17 -8.13 10.99
N ARG A 34 -0.33 -6.90 10.82
CA ARG A 34 -1.29 -6.31 11.72
C ARG A 34 -2.07 -5.22 11.01
N ASP A 35 -3.40 -5.25 11.14
CA ASP A 35 -4.29 -4.22 10.63
C ASP A 35 -4.29 -2.97 11.51
N ASP A 36 -4.86 -1.89 11.00
CA ASP A 36 -5.18 -0.68 11.77
C ASP A 36 -3.97 -0.06 12.45
N GLN A 37 -2.91 0.17 11.70
CA GLN A 37 -1.70 0.78 12.24
C GLN A 37 -1.68 2.30 11.99
N PRO A 38 -1.47 3.11 13.05
CA PRO A 38 -1.25 4.53 12.88
C PRO A 38 0.13 4.81 12.29
N LEU A 39 0.31 5.98 11.73
CA LEU A 39 1.58 6.38 11.12
C LEU A 39 2.75 6.19 12.09
N PHE A 40 2.58 6.57 13.35
CA PHE A 40 3.62 6.42 14.37
C PHE A 40 4.14 4.98 14.45
N GLU A 41 3.22 4.02 14.51
CA GLU A 41 3.59 2.60 14.62
C GLU A 41 4.32 2.12 13.37
N ILE A 42 3.86 2.53 12.19
CA ILE A 42 4.53 2.17 10.93
C ILE A 42 5.95 2.73 10.93
N CYS A 43 6.14 3.97 11.34
CA CYS A 43 7.47 4.59 11.43
C CYS A 43 8.40 3.80 12.35
N VAL A 44 7.92 3.41 13.53
CA VAL A 44 8.71 2.62 14.48
C VAL A 44 9.13 1.29 13.86
N ARG A 45 8.19 0.62 13.19
CA ARG A 45 8.47 -0.68 12.57
C ARG A 45 9.50 -0.59 11.45
N LEU A 46 9.43 0.45 10.63
CA LEU A 46 10.37 0.63 9.53
C LEU A 46 11.76 1.03 10.04
N VAL A 47 11.83 1.97 10.96
CA VAL A 47 13.11 2.48 11.45
C VAL A 47 13.78 1.47 12.38
N GLU A 48 13.06 0.95 13.36
CA GLU A 48 13.63 0.02 14.34
C GLU A 48 13.64 -1.42 13.84
N GLY A 49 12.58 -1.85 13.18
CA GLY A 49 12.46 -3.22 12.71
C GLY A 49 13.25 -3.53 11.46
N HIS A 50 13.42 -2.57 10.57
CA HIS A 50 14.11 -2.75 9.29
C HIS A 50 15.37 -1.90 9.14
N GLY A 51 15.71 -1.09 10.14
CA GLY A 51 16.89 -0.23 10.09
C GLY A 51 16.85 0.83 9.00
N MET A 52 15.65 1.22 8.57
CA MET A 52 15.50 2.19 7.49
C MET A 52 15.72 3.61 7.99
N ASN A 53 16.48 4.38 7.22
CA ASN A 53 16.76 5.78 7.55
C ASN A 53 15.77 6.68 6.79
N LEU A 54 14.53 6.72 7.29
CA LEU A 54 13.45 7.45 6.65
C LEU A 54 12.81 8.44 7.62
N THR A 55 12.43 9.61 7.09
CA THR A 55 11.67 10.57 7.86
C THR A 55 10.19 10.17 7.90
N ARG A 56 9.48 10.67 8.91
CA ARG A 56 8.04 10.49 9.02
C ARG A 56 7.31 11.01 7.78
N GLN A 57 7.78 12.15 7.24
CA GLN A 57 7.19 12.75 6.04
C GLN A 57 7.37 11.85 4.81
N ALA A 58 8.54 11.24 4.66
CA ALA A 58 8.80 10.31 3.56
C ALA A 58 7.88 9.10 3.65
N ILE A 59 7.73 8.52 4.85
CA ILE A 59 6.84 7.38 5.07
C ILE A 59 5.39 7.77 4.77
N SER A 60 4.96 8.95 5.21
CA SER A 60 3.62 9.46 4.93
C SER A 60 3.36 9.59 3.42
N LYS A 61 4.33 10.05 2.64
CA LYS A 61 4.21 10.14 1.19
C LYS A 61 4.07 8.76 0.53
N HIS A 62 4.84 7.78 1.01
CA HIS A 62 4.72 6.41 0.53
C HIS A 62 3.33 5.83 0.81
N LEU A 63 2.78 6.11 1.99
CA LEU A 63 1.43 5.69 2.34
C LEU A 63 0.39 6.34 1.42
N THR A 64 0.57 7.60 1.07
CA THR A 64 -0.34 8.28 0.14
C THR A 64 -0.33 7.61 -1.24
N VAL A 65 0.84 7.23 -1.74
CA VAL A 65 0.94 6.49 -3.00
C VAL A 65 0.18 5.17 -2.93
N LEU A 66 0.34 4.43 -1.82
CA LEU A 66 -0.35 3.17 -1.61
C LEU A 66 -1.87 3.34 -1.50
N GLU A 67 -2.33 4.38 -0.80
CA GLU A 67 -3.75 4.70 -0.72
C GLU A 67 -4.34 5.02 -2.09
N ASN A 68 -3.64 5.84 -2.87
CA ASN A 68 -4.11 6.24 -4.20
C ASN A 68 -4.16 5.07 -5.17
N ALA A 69 -3.34 4.05 -4.95
CA ALA A 69 -3.36 2.81 -5.73
C ALA A 69 -4.37 1.79 -5.19
N ASP A 70 -5.09 2.14 -4.15
CA ASP A 70 -6.06 1.27 -3.46
C ASP A 70 -5.41 0.01 -2.85
N LEU A 71 -4.15 0.10 -2.47
CA LEU A 71 -3.43 -0.99 -1.80
C LEU A 71 -3.39 -0.84 -0.29
N VAL A 72 -3.78 0.32 0.21
CA VAL A 72 -3.92 0.62 1.64
C VAL A 72 -5.30 1.20 1.87
N ASP A 73 -6.00 0.65 2.84
CA ASP A 73 -7.29 1.13 3.30
C ASP A 73 -7.08 1.97 4.57
N VAL A 74 -7.91 2.99 4.74
CA VAL A 74 -7.79 3.93 5.84
C VAL A 74 -9.10 3.99 6.61
N ARG A 75 -8.97 3.99 7.92
CA ARG A 75 -10.08 4.17 8.83
C ARG A 75 -9.67 5.19 9.89
N TRP A 76 -10.60 6.02 10.31
CA TRP A 76 -10.33 7.00 11.36
C TRP A 76 -10.93 6.51 12.68
N GLU A 77 -10.13 6.62 13.73
CA GLU A 77 -10.58 6.38 15.09
C GLU A 77 -10.30 7.65 15.90
N GLY A 78 -11.34 8.45 16.11
CA GLY A 78 -11.16 9.80 16.63
C GLY A 78 -10.33 10.63 15.66
N ARG A 79 -9.19 11.11 16.10
CA ARG A 79 -8.27 11.91 15.29
C ARG A 79 -7.11 11.08 14.72
N THR A 80 -7.12 9.79 14.95
CA THR A 80 -6.05 8.91 14.51
C THR A 80 -6.45 8.21 13.23
N LYS A 81 -5.59 8.36 12.21
CA LYS A 81 -5.73 7.69 10.93
C LYS A 81 -5.06 6.33 11.02
N LEU A 82 -5.82 5.27 10.77
CA LEU A 82 -5.34 3.89 10.85
C LEU A 82 -5.25 3.29 9.46
N HIS A 83 -4.18 2.55 9.22
CA HIS A 83 -3.86 1.99 7.90
C HIS A 83 -3.90 0.47 7.95
N SER A 84 -4.49 -0.13 6.91
CA SER A 84 -4.53 -1.58 6.74
C SER A 84 -4.18 -1.93 5.30
N SER A 85 -3.57 -3.10 5.08
CA SER A 85 -3.31 -3.57 3.72
C SER A 85 -4.61 -3.96 3.03
N LYS A 86 -4.76 -3.55 1.78
CA LYS A 86 -5.86 -3.93 0.91
C LYS A 86 -5.36 -4.74 -0.29
N LEU A 87 -4.11 -5.16 -0.25
CA LEU A 87 -3.49 -5.87 -1.38
C LEU A 87 -4.23 -7.15 -1.73
N SER A 88 -4.69 -7.90 -0.73
CA SER A 88 -5.38 -9.17 -0.96
C SER A 88 -6.64 -9.02 -1.80
N ALA A 89 -7.33 -7.88 -1.71
CA ALA A 89 -8.52 -7.61 -2.51
C ALA A 89 -8.22 -7.51 -4.01
N HIS A 90 -6.96 -7.19 -4.35
CA HIS A 90 -6.53 -7.01 -5.73
C HIS A 90 -5.73 -8.17 -6.28
N LEU A 91 -5.45 -9.19 -5.47
CA LEU A 91 -4.66 -10.34 -5.90
C LEU A 91 -5.23 -11.04 -7.14
N PRO A 92 -6.55 -11.28 -7.24
CA PRO A 92 -7.07 -11.95 -8.44
C PRO A 92 -6.73 -11.21 -9.73
N GLN A 93 -6.84 -9.88 -9.74
CA GLN A 93 -6.53 -9.06 -10.91
C GLN A 93 -5.04 -9.10 -11.24
N LEU A 94 -4.19 -8.99 -10.21
CA LEU A 94 -2.73 -9.02 -10.40
C LEU A 94 -2.27 -10.38 -10.90
N ILE A 95 -2.78 -11.46 -10.31
CA ILE A 95 -2.43 -12.83 -10.70
C ILE A 95 -2.91 -13.11 -12.11
N GLU A 96 -4.12 -12.69 -12.46
CA GLU A 96 -4.66 -12.88 -13.80
C GLU A 96 -3.73 -12.27 -14.86
N TRP A 97 -3.26 -11.05 -14.63
CA TRP A 97 -2.34 -10.42 -15.56
C TRP A 97 -0.99 -11.14 -15.61
N LEU A 98 -0.43 -11.47 -14.44
CA LEU A 98 0.86 -12.15 -14.35
C LEU A 98 0.82 -13.53 -15.02
N ASP A 99 -0.27 -14.25 -14.90
CA ASP A 99 -0.43 -15.59 -15.48
C ASP A 99 -0.45 -15.59 -17.00
N LYS A 100 -0.72 -14.46 -17.64
CA LYS A 100 -0.70 -14.33 -19.10
C LYS A 100 0.71 -14.31 -19.67
N HIS A 101 1.68 -14.11 -18.82
CA HIS A 101 3.06 -13.88 -19.21
C HIS A 101 4.01 -14.81 -18.49
#